data_c81ff30be4043e2912497dfa05826b74
#
_entry.id   c81ff30be4043e2912497dfa05826b74
#
_cell.length_a   1.000
_cell.length_b   1.000
_cell.length_c   1.000
_cell.angle_alpha   90.00
_cell.angle_beta   90.00
_cell.angle_gamma   90.00
#
_symmetry.space_group_name_H-M   'P 1'
#
loop_
_entity.id
_entity.type
_entity.pdbx_description
1 polymer ?
#
loop_
_entity_poly.entity_id
_entity_poly.type
_entity_poly.pdbx_seq_one_letter_code
_entity_poly.pdbx_strand_id
1 'polypeptide(L)'
;FLDSAALLTLESFSGKSVVDVGTGAGFPGLPLRVLEPSIRLTLLDSLNKRIQFLETVCRELDLPDVACVHARAEEFAAEHRETFDLAVSRAVAALPVLCELCLPLVKPGGKFLAMKSVESDAELAASQHAIAILGGAVEAVRDYAIPGTDVRHRLIVVEKVKKTPEKYPRMFAKIKKNPL
;
A
#
# COMPACT_ATOMS: atom_id res chain seq x y z
N PHE A 1 -4.61 3.46 -15.07
CA PHE A 1 -5.04 4.69 -14.42
C PHE A 1 -6.41 4.53 -13.74
N LEU A 2 -7.45 4.13 -14.47
CA LEU A 2 -8.83 4.00 -13.97
C LEU A 2 -8.94 3.03 -12.78
N ASP A 3 -8.21 1.92 -12.82
CA ASP A 3 -8.12 0.96 -11.72
C ASP A 3 -7.66 1.63 -10.40
N SER A 4 -6.63 2.48 -10.48
CA SER A 4 -6.15 3.23 -9.31
C SER A 4 -7.17 4.29 -8.86
N ALA A 5 -7.80 4.99 -9.81
CA ALA A 5 -8.80 6.00 -9.53
C ALA A 5 -10.05 5.44 -8.84
N ALA A 6 -10.41 4.17 -9.12
CA ALA A 6 -11.54 3.50 -8.47
C ALA A 6 -11.41 3.46 -6.94
N LEU A 7 -10.21 3.47 -6.39
CA LEU A 7 -9.99 3.50 -4.94
C LEU A 7 -10.63 4.73 -4.27
N LEU A 8 -10.70 5.87 -4.97
CA LEU A 8 -11.33 7.09 -4.44
C LEU A 8 -12.83 6.97 -4.22
N THR A 9 -13.48 6.01 -4.88
CA THR A 9 -14.90 5.70 -4.67
C THR A 9 -15.13 4.69 -3.54
N LEU A 10 -14.08 3.97 -3.16
CA LEU A 10 -14.12 2.88 -2.18
C LEU A 10 -13.61 3.30 -0.80
N GLU A 11 -12.72 4.29 -0.73
CA GLU A 11 -12.13 4.76 0.52
C GLU A 11 -11.82 6.26 0.43
N SER A 12 -11.85 6.95 1.57
CA SER A 12 -11.53 8.38 1.64
C SER A 12 -10.01 8.61 1.73
N PHE A 13 -9.48 9.45 0.86
CA PHE A 13 -8.06 9.82 0.81
C PHE A 13 -7.81 11.29 1.18
N SER A 14 -8.86 12.11 1.26
CA SER A 14 -8.75 13.56 1.42
C SER A 14 -7.97 13.95 2.69
N GLY A 15 -6.90 14.74 2.50
CA GLY A 15 -6.02 15.23 3.55
C GLY A 15 -5.14 14.18 4.22
N LYS A 16 -5.12 12.93 3.73
CA LYS A 16 -4.40 11.83 4.37
C LYS A 16 -2.94 11.73 3.93
N SER A 17 -2.10 11.22 4.83
CA SER A 17 -0.76 10.75 4.51
C SER A 17 -0.83 9.33 3.96
N VAL A 18 -0.32 9.12 2.76
CA VAL A 18 -0.41 7.86 2.01
C VAL A 18 0.98 7.39 1.62
N VAL A 19 1.30 6.14 1.89
CA VAL A 19 2.50 5.48 1.35
C VAL A 19 2.09 4.41 0.34
N ASP A 20 2.65 4.50 -0.87
CA ASP A 20 2.49 3.48 -1.93
C ASP A 20 3.71 2.55 -1.90
N VAL A 21 3.51 1.35 -1.38
CA VAL A 21 4.58 0.37 -1.13
C VAL A 21 4.81 -0.50 -2.35
N GLY A 22 6.01 -0.41 -2.92
CA GLY A 22 6.35 -1.08 -4.17
C GLY A 22 5.67 -0.41 -5.35
N THR A 23 5.69 0.91 -5.38
CA THR A 23 4.92 1.76 -6.30
C THR A 23 5.20 1.51 -7.78
N GLY A 24 6.35 0.96 -8.13
CA GLY A 24 6.73 0.65 -9.52
C GLY A 24 6.78 1.90 -10.40
N ALA A 25 5.85 2.01 -11.35
CA ALA A 25 5.70 3.17 -12.22
C ALA A 25 4.77 4.27 -11.61
N GLY A 26 4.54 4.25 -10.31
CA GLY A 26 3.71 5.24 -9.61
C GLY A 26 2.25 4.82 -9.42
N PHE A 27 1.93 3.52 -9.48
CA PHE A 27 0.56 3.03 -9.35
C PHE A 27 0.36 2.18 -8.09
N PRO A 28 -0.69 2.49 -7.28
CA PRO A 28 -1.79 3.42 -7.55
C PRO A 28 -1.52 4.88 -7.15
N GLY A 29 -0.40 5.21 -6.50
CA GLY A 29 -0.17 6.47 -5.81
C GLY A 29 -0.33 7.73 -6.67
N LEU A 30 0.34 7.82 -7.82
CA LEU A 30 0.29 9.02 -8.67
C LEU A 30 -1.12 9.33 -9.20
N PRO A 31 -1.90 8.38 -9.76
CA PRO A 31 -3.28 8.65 -10.13
C PRO A 31 -4.14 9.15 -8.98
N LEU A 32 -3.96 8.60 -7.77
CA LEU A 32 -4.67 9.06 -6.58
C LEU A 32 -4.32 10.52 -6.25
N ARG A 33 -3.03 10.87 -6.24
CA ARG A 33 -2.55 12.23 -5.93
C ARG A 33 -2.99 13.26 -6.96
N VAL A 34 -3.03 12.89 -8.25
CA VAL A 34 -3.49 13.76 -9.34
C VAL A 34 -4.98 14.09 -9.19
N LEU A 35 -5.78 13.08 -8.81
CA LEU A 35 -7.24 13.24 -8.69
C LEU A 35 -7.69 13.78 -7.33
N GLU A 36 -6.90 13.55 -6.27
CA GLU A 36 -7.13 14.10 -4.93
C GLU A 36 -5.87 14.85 -4.45
N PRO A 37 -5.77 16.14 -4.80
CA PRO A 37 -4.56 16.95 -4.54
C PRO A 37 -4.21 17.16 -3.06
N SER A 38 -5.12 16.88 -2.14
CA SER A 38 -4.84 17.00 -0.70
C SER A 38 -4.07 15.82 -0.09
N ILE A 39 -3.83 14.75 -0.87
CA ILE A 39 -3.03 13.59 -0.43
C ILE A 39 -1.57 14.01 -0.23
N ARG A 40 -1.00 13.70 0.93
CA ARG A 40 0.45 13.74 1.17
C ARG A 40 1.03 12.39 0.81
N LEU A 41 1.58 12.28 -0.42
CA LEU A 41 2.00 11.01 -1.01
C LEU A 41 3.49 10.73 -0.82
N THR A 42 3.79 9.51 -0.41
CA THR A 42 5.12 8.90 -0.45
C THR A 42 5.11 7.71 -1.40
N LEU A 43 5.95 7.74 -2.43
CA LEU A 43 6.17 6.66 -3.38
C LEU A 43 7.42 5.89 -2.94
N LEU A 44 7.26 4.63 -2.55
CA LEU A 44 8.34 3.80 -2.01
C LEU A 44 8.63 2.63 -2.94
N ASP A 45 9.87 2.53 -3.41
CA ASP A 45 10.35 1.37 -4.20
C ASP A 45 11.80 1.03 -3.87
N SER A 46 12.14 -0.26 -3.91
CA SER A 46 13.49 -0.76 -3.66
C SER A 46 14.43 -0.64 -4.87
N LEU A 47 13.93 -0.20 -6.03
CA LEU A 47 14.71 -0.05 -7.26
C LEU A 47 14.93 1.43 -7.57
N ASN A 48 16.16 1.90 -7.40
CA ASN A 48 16.54 3.29 -7.62
C ASN A 48 16.15 3.83 -9.01
N LYS A 49 16.26 3.00 -10.05
CA LYS A 49 15.87 3.39 -11.42
C LYS A 49 14.39 3.78 -11.52
N ARG A 50 13.51 3.11 -10.75
CA ARG A 50 12.08 3.46 -10.68
C ARG A 50 11.88 4.80 -9.98
N ILE A 51 12.58 5.02 -8.88
CA ILE A 51 12.51 6.28 -8.14
C ILE A 51 12.97 7.46 -9.00
N GLN A 52 14.10 7.35 -9.70
CA GLN A 52 14.55 8.39 -10.64
C GLN A 52 13.54 8.70 -11.75
N PHE A 53 12.86 7.66 -12.26
CA PHE A 53 11.75 7.83 -13.19
C PHE A 53 10.60 8.62 -12.55
N LEU A 54 10.19 8.24 -11.32
CA LEU A 54 9.10 8.90 -10.61
C LEU A 54 9.42 10.35 -10.25
N GLU A 55 10.64 10.67 -9.86
CA GLU A 55 11.11 12.05 -9.65
C GLU A 55 10.96 12.88 -10.93
N THR A 56 11.29 12.28 -12.08
CA THR A 56 11.08 12.94 -13.38
C THR A 56 9.59 13.16 -13.66
N VAL A 57 8.75 12.14 -13.46
CA VAL A 57 7.29 12.25 -13.65
C VAL A 57 6.68 13.31 -12.72
N CYS A 58 7.07 13.32 -11.44
CA CYS A 58 6.56 14.30 -10.48
C CYS A 58 6.95 15.73 -10.88
N ARG A 59 8.16 15.94 -11.37
CA ARG A 59 8.60 17.25 -11.89
C ARG A 59 7.80 17.69 -13.12
N GLU A 60 7.60 16.79 -14.09
CA GLU A 60 6.83 17.08 -15.31
C GLU A 60 5.33 17.33 -15.03
N LEU A 61 4.79 16.76 -13.96
CA LEU A 61 3.41 16.96 -13.52
C LEU A 61 3.25 18.10 -12.49
N ASP A 62 4.32 18.82 -12.16
CA ASP A 62 4.34 19.88 -11.14
C ASP A 62 3.81 19.39 -9.77
N LEU A 63 4.36 18.27 -9.30
CA LEU A 63 4.04 17.64 -8.01
C LEU A 63 5.26 17.65 -7.06
N PRO A 64 5.76 18.82 -6.64
CA PRO A 64 7.02 18.95 -5.89
C PRO A 64 6.96 18.39 -4.47
N ASP A 65 5.76 18.22 -3.92
CA ASP A 65 5.49 17.74 -2.56
C ASP A 65 5.30 16.21 -2.47
N VAL A 66 5.39 15.48 -3.59
CA VAL A 66 5.39 14.01 -3.59
C VAL A 66 6.79 13.50 -3.22
N ALA A 67 6.88 12.75 -2.14
CA ALA A 67 8.13 12.13 -1.73
C ALA A 67 8.41 10.85 -2.53
N CYS A 68 9.50 10.83 -3.30
CA CYS A 68 10.00 9.64 -4.00
C CYS A 68 11.13 9.03 -3.18
N VAL A 69 10.95 7.82 -2.64
CA VAL A 69 11.86 7.21 -1.67
C VAL A 69 12.43 5.90 -2.18
N HIS A 70 13.75 5.85 -2.33
CA HIS A 70 14.48 4.62 -2.64
C HIS A 70 14.86 3.92 -1.34
N ALA A 71 14.06 2.94 -0.93
CA ALA A 71 14.33 2.09 0.22
C ALA A 71 13.56 0.77 0.12
N ARG A 72 13.99 -0.23 0.89
CA ARG A 72 13.15 -1.39 1.17
C ARG A 72 12.10 -1.04 2.21
N ALA A 73 10.90 -1.60 2.07
CA ALA A 73 9.77 -1.26 2.95
C ALA A 73 10.06 -1.60 4.42
N GLU A 74 10.75 -2.72 4.69
CA GLU A 74 11.14 -3.12 6.03
C GLU A 74 12.19 -2.18 6.67
N GLU A 75 13.07 -1.60 5.86
CA GLU A 75 14.07 -0.62 6.31
C GLU A 75 13.40 0.74 6.55
N PHE A 76 12.56 1.17 5.63
CA PHE A 76 11.80 2.41 5.73
C PHE A 76 10.88 2.42 6.96
N ALA A 77 10.30 1.28 7.30
CA ALA A 77 9.44 1.13 8.48
C ALA A 77 10.19 1.35 9.82
N ALA A 78 11.51 1.20 9.87
CA ALA A 78 12.28 1.48 11.08
C ALA A 78 12.23 2.96 11.48
N GLU A 79 12.24 3.86 10.50
CA GLU A 79 12.22 5.32 10.70
C GLU A 79 10.82 5.92 10.62
N HIS A 80 9.89 5.27 9.90
CA HIS A 80 8.55 5.78 9.62
C HIS A 80 7.44 4.89 10.20
N ARG A 81 7.73 4.25 11.34
CA ARG A 81 6.81 3.33 12.00
C ARG A 81 5.52 4.04 12.41
N GLU A 82 4.38 3.47 11.96
CA GLU A 82 3.03 3.92 12.34
C GLU A 82 2.79 5.44 12.14
N THR A 83 3.29 5.97 11.01
CA THR A 83 3.18 7.42 10.69
C THR A 83 2.15 7.72 9.61
N PHE A 84 1.77 6.75 8.78
CA PHE A 84 0.85 6.96 7.67
C PHE A 84 -0.59 6.68 8.05
N ASP A 85 -1.52 7.47 7.49
CA ASP A 85 -2.96 7.22 7.56
C ASP A 85 -3.33 5.99 6.74
N LEU A 86 -2.75 5.88 5.54
CA LEU A 86 -3.00 4.80 4.60
C LEU A 86 -1.69 4.25 4.04
N ALA A 87 -1.61 2.92 3.92
CA ALA A 87 -0.68 2.26 3.02
C ALA A 87 -1.47 1.65 1.86
N VAL A 88 -0.98 1.81 0.64
CA VAL A 88 -1.55 1.18 -0.56
C VAL A 88 -0.50 0.29 -1.21
N SER A 89 -0.92 -0.79 -1.84
CA SER A 89 -0.01 -1.63 -2.64
C SER A 89 -0.77 -2.39 -3.73
N ARG A 90 -0.14 -2.52 -4.91
CA ARG A 90 -0.68 -3.24 -6.06
C ARG A 90 0.36 -4.18 -6.66
N ALA A 91 0.00 -5.47 -6.81
CA ALA A 91 0.77 -6.47 -7.56
C ALA A 91 2.26 -6.63 -7.16
N VAL A 92 2.61 -6.41 -5.88
CA VAL A 92 4.01 -6.48 -5.40
C VAL A 92 4.36 -7.88 -4.92
N ALA A 93 3.51 -8.50 -4.09
CA ALA A 93 3.76 -9.79 -3.46
C ALA A 93 2.45 -10.42 -2.98
N ALA A 94 2.53 -11.64 -2.45
CA ALA A 94 1.43 -12.29 -1.75
C ALA A 94 0.99 -11.49 -0.51
N LEU A 95 -0.30 -11.55 -0.17
CA LEU A 95 -0.90 -10.74 0.89
C LEU A 95 -0.23 -10.91 2.27
N PRO A 96 0.17 -12.13 2.72
CA PRO A 96 0.88 -12.26 3.99
C PRO A 96 2.18 -11.47 4.04
N VAL A 97 2.94 -11.47 2.91
CA VAL A 97 4.16 -10.66 2.74
C VAL A 97 3.84 -9.16 2.79
N LEU A 98 2.82 -8.73 2.03
CA LEU A 98 2.39 -7.33 2.00
C LEU A 98 1.93 -6.82 3.36
N CYS A 99 1.23 -7.65 4.13
CA CYS A 99 0.81 -7.29 5.49
C CYS A 99 2.02 -6.92 6.36
N GLU A 100 3.12 -7.69 6.30
CA GLU A 100 4.30 -7.40 7.10
C GLU A 100 5.10 -6.18 6.59
N LEU A 101 5.02 -5.86 5.30
CA LEU A 101 5.67 -4.67 4.72
C LEU A 101 4.85 -3.38 4.93
N CYS A 102 3.52 -3.48 4.96
CA CYS A 102 2.64 -2.30 4.97
C CYS A 102 2.10 -1.94 6.36
N LEU A 103 1.62 -2.93 7.14
CA LEU A 103 1.00 -2.64 8.45
C LEU A 103 1.92 -1.94 9.46
N PRO A 104 3.23 -2.21 9.51
CA PRO A 104 4.14 -1.46 10.39
C PRO A 104 4.25 0.04 10.08
N LEU A 105 3.91 0.45 8.84
CA LEU A 105 3.91 1.86 8.41
C LEU A 105 2.62 2.60 8.79
N VAL A 106 1.52 1.86 8.98
CA VAL A 106 0.19 2.41 9.22
C VAL A 106 -0.02 2.67 10.71
N LYS A 107 -0.46 3.88 11.05
CA LYS A 107 -0.80 4.24 12.44
C LYS A 107 -2.06 3.52 12.93
N PRO A 108 -2.24 3.25 14.23
CA PRO A 108 -3.52 2.77 14.76
C PRO A 108 -4.68 3.70 14.34
N GLY A 109 -5.78 3.11 13.87
CA GLY A 109 -6.91 3.81 13.24
C GLY A 109 -6.74 4.12 11.75
N GLY A 110 -5.55 3.88 11.18
CA GLY A 110 -5.31 3.92 9.74
C GLY A 110 -5.61 2.60 9.05
N LYS A 111 -5.37 2.51 7.73
CA LYS A 111 -5.72 1.32 6.93
C LYS A 111 -4.63 0.93 5.95
N PHE A 112 -4.52 -0.37 5.72
CA PHE A 112 -3.79 -0.94 4.59
C PHE A 112 -4.78 -1.36 3.51
N LEU A 113 -4.57 -0.88 2.29
CA LEU A 113 -5.41 -1.09 1.12
C LEU A 113 -4.65 -1.95 0.10
N ALA A 114 -4.98 -3.24 0.05
CA ALA A 114 -4.35 -4.18 -0.87
C ALA A 114 -5.21 -4.38 -2.12
N MET A 115 -4.67 -3.94 -3.29
CA MET A 115 -5.30 -4.20 -4.58
C MET A 115 -4.92 -5.59 -5.08
N LYS A 116 -5.92 -6.45 -5.27
CA LYS A 116 -5.77 -7.87 -5.62
C LYS A 116 -6.70 -8.26 -6.76
N SER A 117 -6.49 -9.47 -7.32
CA SER A 117 -7.48 -10.10 -8.18
C SER A 117 -8.69 -10.57 -7.37
N VAL A 118 -9.83 -10.78 -8.03
CA VAL A 118 -11.03 -11.33 -7.39
C VAL A 118 -10.83 -12.76 -6.88
N GLU A 119 -9.84 -13.48 -7.39
CA GLU A 119 -9.48 -14.86 -7.00
C GLU A 119 -8.53 -14.91 -5.80
N SER A 120 -8.60 -13.96 -4.87
CA SER A 120 -7.67 -13.85 -3.73
C SER A 120 -8.20 -14.42 -2.41
N ASP A 121 -9.27 -15.22 -2.43
CA ASP A 121 -9.88 -15.76 -1.20
C ASP A 121 -8.93 -16.67 -0.42
N ALA A 122 -8.22 -17.57 -1.10
CA ALA A 122 -7.22 -18.44 -0.45
C ALA A 122 -6.05 -17.64 0.14
N GLU A 123 -5.62 -16.60 -0.55
CA GLU A 123 -4.55 -15.70 -0.11
C GLU A 123 -5.00 -14.89 1.12
N LEU A 124 -6.23 -14.40 1.12
CA LEU A 124 -6.82 -13.71 2.26
C LEU A 124 -6.96 -14.64 3.48
N ALA A 125 -7.43 -15.86 3.27
CA ALA A 125 -7.52 -16.86 4.35
C ALA A 125 -6.16 -17.16 4.96
N ALA A 126 -5.12 -17.34 4.15
CA ALA A 126 -3.74 -17.56 4.60
C ALA A 126 -3.14 -16.35 5.35
N SER A 127 -3.67 -15.14 5.11
CA SER A 127 -3.16 -13.90 5.71
C SER A 127 -3.75 -13.55 7.07
N GLN A 128 -4.79 -14.25 7.53
CA GLN A 128 -5.51 -13.90 8.77
C GLN A 128 -4.58 -13.85 9.99
N HIS A 129 -3.67 -14.82 10.09
CA HIS A 129 -2.68 -14.84 11.17
C HIS A 129 -1.72 -13.64 11.09
N ALA A 130 -1.17 -13.36 9.91
CA ALA A 130 -0.29 -12.21 9.67
C ALA A 130 -0.98 -10.89 10.03
N ILE A 131 -2.20 -10.69 9.55
CA ILE A 131 -3.00 -9.48 9.83
C ILE A 131 -3.16 -9.30 11.34
N ALA A 132 -3.61 -10.34 12.05
CA ALA A 132 -3.87 -10.29 13.49
C ALA A 132 -2.60 -9.99 14.31
N ILE A 133 -1.48 -10.68 14.01
CA ILE A 133 -0.24 -10.52 14.76
C ILE A 133 0.43 -9.16 14.52
N LEU A 134 0.22 -8.58 13.33
CA LEU A 134 0.73 -7.25 12.96
C LEU A 134 -0.17 -6.10 13.46
N GLY A 135 -1.25 -6.42 14.14
CA GLY A 135 -2.15 -5.44 14.75
C GLY A 135 -3.26 -4.96 13.83
N GLY A 136 -3.56 -5.70 12.77
CA GLY A 136 -4.66 -5.42 11.84
C GLY A 136 -5.91 -6.26 12.10
N ALA A 137 -7.00 -5.86 11.45
CA ALA A 137 -8.23 -6.63 11.28
C ALA A 137 -8.79 -6.36 9.88
N VAL A 138 -9.34 -7.39 9.21
CA VAL A 138 -10.00 -7.20 7.92
C VAL A 138 -11.30 -6.43 8.17
N GLU A 139 -11.37 -5.20 7.63
CA GLU A 139 -12.56 -4.34 7.72
C GLU A 139 -13.54 -4.66 6.59
N ALA A 140 -13.03 -4.79 5.37
CA ALA A 140 -13.85 -5.02 4.19
C ALA A 140 -13.10 -5.75 3.07
N VAL A 141 -13.86 -6.47 2.25
CA VAL A 141 -13.43 -7.02 0.96
C VAL A 141 -14.43 -6.51 -0.08
N ARG A 142 -13.95 -5.74 -1.05
CA ARG A 142 -14.81 -5.06 -2.04
C ARG A 142 -14.36 -5.40 -3.44
N ASP A 143 -15.20 -6.11 -4.18
CA ASP A 143 -14.98 -6.34 -5.60
C ASP A 143 -15.53 -5.14 -6.40
N TYR A 144 -14.74 -4.66 -7.36
CA TYR A 144 -15.11 -3.53 -8.20
C TYR A 144 -14.76 -3.80 -9.66
N ALA A 145 -15.50 -3.18 -10.57
CA ALA A 145 -15.23 -3.23 -12.01
C ALA A 145 -14.45 -1.99 -12.45
N ILE A 146 -13.54 -2.17 -13.40
CA ILE A 146 -12.87 -1.04 -14.05
C ILE A 146 -13.86 -0.48 -15.09
N PRO A 147 -14.26 0.80 -14.99
CA PRO A 147 -15.23 1.39 -15.90
C PRO A 147 -14.88 1.21 -17.38
N GLY A 148 -15.84 0.77 -18.18
CA GLY A 148 -15.66 0.54 -19.61
C GLY A 148 -14.94 -0.75 -19.98
N THR A 149 -14.74 -1.67 -19.03
CA THR A 149 -14.11 -3.00 -19.27
C THR A 149 -14.85 -4.10 -18.52
N ASP A 150 -14.57 -5.36 -18.90
CA ASP A 150 -15.04 -6.55 -18.16
C ASP A 150 -14.11 -6.96 -17.03
N VAL A 151 -13.04 -6.18 -16.80
CA VAL A 151 -12.04 -6.49 -15.78
C VAL A 151 -12.56 -6.13 -14.40
N ARG A 152 -12.47 -7.09 -13.48
CA ARG A 152 -12.82 -6.92 -12.07
C ARG A 152 -11.59 -7.12 -11.20
N HIS A 153 -11.46 -6.26 -10.21
CA HIS A 153 -10.44 -6.35 -9.18
C HIS A 153 -11.08 -6.35 -7.79
N ARG A 154 -10.25 -6.60 -6.80
CA ARG A 154 -10.62 -6.65 -5.39
C ARG A 154 -9.79 -5.68 -4.58
N LEU A 155 -10.43 -4.94 -3.69
CA LEU A 155 -9.79 -4.18 -2.64
C LEU A 155 -9.99 -4.92 -1.31
N ILE A 156 -8.88 -5.33 -0.68
CA ILE A 156 -8.89 -5.84 0.69
C ILE A 156 -8.49 -4.67 1.59
N VAL A 157 -9.38 -4.29 2.50
CA VAL A 157 -9.19 -3.22 3.47
C VAL A 157 -8.85 -3.83 4.81
N VAL A 158 -7.66 -3.54 5.32
CA VAL A 158 -7.21 -3.97 6.65
C VAL A 158 -7.08 -2.74 7.54
N GLU A 159 -7.94 -2.63 8.54
CA GLU A 159 -7.83 -1.60 9.57
C GLU A 159 -6.67 -1.93 10.52
N LYS A 160 -5.89 -0.92 10.89
CA LYS A 160 -4.87 -1.01 11.93
C LYS A 160 -5.50 -0.77 13.30
N VAL A 161 -5.84 -1.83 14.02
CA VAL A 161 -6.57 -1.74 15.31
C VAL A 161 -5.66 -1.60 16.53
N LYS A 162 -4.38 -1.99 16.41
CA LYS A 162 -3.38 -1.85 17.49
C LYS A 162 -1.98 -1.74 16.91
N LYS A 163 -1.02 -1.34 17.74
CA LYS A 163 0.40 -1.24 17.36
C LYS A 163 0.96 -2.59 16.91
N THR A 164 1.80 -2.55 15.87
CA THR A 164 2.58 -3.71 15.44
C THR A 164 3.69 -3.99 16.47
N PRO A 165 3.90 -5.26 16.90
CA PRO A 165 5.00 -5.60 17.81
C PRO A 165 6.36 -5.19 17.22
N GLU A 166 7.30 -4.76 18.09
CA GLU A 166 8.60 -4.19 17.66
C GLU A 166 9.48 -5.15 16.85
N LYS A 167 9.32 -6.46 17.01
CA LYS A 167 10.03 -7.47 16.22
C LYS A 167 9.66 -7.53 14.75
N TYR A 168 8.63 -6.77 14.32
CA TYR A 168 8.19 -6.65 12.93
C TYR A 168 8.37 -5.23 12.42
N PRO A 169 8.63 -5.02 11.12
CA PRO A 169 8.83 -6.06 10.11
C PRO A 169 10.16 -6.77 10.30
N ARG A 170 10.21 -8.04 9.87
CA ARG A 170 11.47 -8.79 9.76
C ARG A 170 12.23 -8.39 8.50
N MET A 171 13.50 -8.81 8.38
CA MET A 171 14.27 -8.67 7.15
C MET A 171 13.55 -9.35 5.97
N PHE A 172 13.52 -8.73 4.80
CA PHE A 172 12.76 -9.19 3.62
C PHE A 172 13.05 -10.64 3.23
N ALA A 173 14.32 -11.07 3.28
CA ALA A 173 14.68 -12.45 2.99
C ALA A 173 13.94 -13.45 3.90
N LYS A 174 13.76 -13.13 5.18
CA LYS A 174 13.02 -13.94 6.15
C LYS A 174 11.52 -13.91 5.89
N ILE A 175 10.97 -12.71 5.57
CA ILE A 175 9.56 -12.54 5.22
C ILE A 175 9.21 -13.39 4.00
N LYS A 176 10.04 -13.31 2.93
CA LYS A 176 9.81 -14.03 1.68
C LYS A 176 9.94 -15.55 1.84
N LYS A 177 10.94 -16.00 2.64
CA LYS A 177 11.16 -17.43 2.86
C LYS A 177 10.08 -18.07 3.72
N ASN A 178 9.57 -17.33 4.68
CA ASN A 178 8.65 -17.83 5.72
C ASN A 178 7.64 -16.73 6.08
N PRO A 179 6.65 -16.44 5.21
CA PRO A 179 5.56 -15.49 5.52
C PRO A 179 4.86 -15.86 6.83
N LEU A 180 4.28 -14.87 7.50
CA LEU A 180 3.52 -15.05 8.76
C LEU A 180 2.23 -15.83 8.55
#